data_748c0b9e1cc6c02975ddcfb29b0057e5
#
_entry.id   748c0b9e1cc6c02975ddcfb29b0057e5
#
_cell.length_a   1.000
_cell.length_b   1.000
_cell.length_c   1.000
_cell.angle_alpha   90.00
_cell.angle_beta   90.00
_cell.angle_gamma   90.00
#
_symmetry.space_group_name_H-M   'P 1'
#
loop_
_entity.id
_entity.type
_entity.pdbx_description
1 polymer ?
#
loop_
_entity_poly.entity_id
_entity_poly.type
_entity_poly.pdbx_seq_one_letter_code
_entity_poly.pdbx_strand_id
1 'polypeptide(L)'
;ALDALALIHARAAGRGLTLAPPGPGDILAIRGVIETSQQEAGPAALRAALLADLEPLLDAFDAMRAGEGAALAARLAAQIDSVGALCARARLRAEARQAGMADMLRDALARILATGAEIDETRVAQEIALVAVKADITEEVDRLDAHVAAVRGLLAGGGHAGRKLDFLMQEFNREANTLCSKAQDIELTRIGLDLKHVIDQMREQVQNLE
;
A
#
# COMPACT_ATOMS: atom_id res chain seq x y z
N ALA A 1 -46.24 10.39 -44.61
CA ALA A 1 -45.89 11.77 -45.08
C ALA A 1 -46.62 12.13 -46.39
N LEU A 2 -46.51 11.35 -47.44
CA LEU A 2 -47.14 11.62 -48.77
C LEU A 2 -48.64 11.72 -48.67
N ASP A 3 -49.35 10.85 -47.93
CA ASP A 3 -50.79 10.91 -47.73
C ASP A 3 -51.24 12.18 -47.01
N ALA A 4 -50.44 12.62 -46.01
CA ALA A 4 -50.75 13.87 -45.30
C ALA A 4 -50.58 15.10 -46.23
N LEU A 5 -49.59 15.11 -47.11
CA LEU A 5 -49.40 16.18 -48.10
C LEU A 5 -50.54 16.21 -49.13
N ALA A 6 -50.99 15.04 -49.63
CA ALA A 6 -52.13 14.92 -50.54
C ALA A 6 -53.41 15.47 -49.87
N LEU A 7 -53.64 15.13 -48.58
CA LEU A 7 -54.79 15.63 -47.83
C LEU A 7 -54.77 17.16 -47.66
N ILE A 8 -53.59 17.73 -47.39
CA ILE A 8 -53.40 19.18 -47.26
C ILE A 8 -53.70 19.89 -48.58
N HIS A 9 -53.19 19.36 -49.70
CA HIS A 9 -53.49 19.91 -51.03
C HIS A 9 -54.97 19.86 -51.35
N ALA A 10 -55.63 18.74 -51.12
CA ALA A 10 -57.10 18.60 -51.34
C ALA A 10 -57.89 19.55 -50.48
N ARG A 11 -57.56 19.76 -49.20
CA ARG A 11 -58.24 20.71 -48.31
C ARG A 11 -58.01 22.17 -48.70
N ALA A 12 -56.80 22.49 -49.16
CA ALA A 12 -56.46 23.83 -49.65
C ALA A 12 -57.28 24.16 -50.93
N ALA A 13 -57.30 23.25 -51.88
CA ALA A 13 -58.10 23.38 -53.10
C ALA A 13 -59.59 23.59 -52.80
N GLY A 14 -60.17 22.86 -51.85
CA GLY A 14 -61.56 23.03 -51.45
C GLY A 14 -61.88 24.36 -50.75
N ARG A 15 -60.83 25.12 -50.38
CA ARG A 15 -60.94 26.51 -49.84
C ARG A 15 -60.54 27.63 -50.84
N GLY A 16 -60.29 27.29 -52.09
CA GLY A 16 -59.87 28.20 -53.13
C GLY A 16 -58.36 28.63 -53.02
N LEU A 17 -57.58 27.92 -52.26
CA LEU A 17 -56.12 28.16 -52.12
C LEU A 17 -55.35 27.23 -53.05
N THR A 18 -54.47 27.83 -53.90
CA THR A 18 -53.58 27.09 -54.78
C THR A 18 -52.22 26.91 -54.04
N LEU A 19 -51.84 25.72 -53.70
CA LEU A 19 -50.53 25.44 -53.16
C LEU A 19 -49.59 24.96 -54.27
N ALA A 20 -48.33 25.38 -54.22
CA ALA A 20 -47.33 24.85 -55.12
C ALA A 20 -47.09 23.33 -54.78
N PRO A 21 -46.87 22.47 -55.78
CA PRO A 21 -46.57 21.08 -55.54
C PRO A 21 -45.25 21.00 -54.78
N PRO A 22 -45.18 20.19 -53.70
CA PRO A 22 -43.94 20.00 -52.90
C PRO A 22 -42.88 19.31 -53.77
N GLY A 23 -41.67 19.88 -53.74
CA GLY A 23 -40.52 19.24 -54.35
C GLY A 23 -39.93 18.11 -53.47
N PRO A 24 -39.06 17.29 -54.02
CA PRO A 24 -38.38 16.23 -53.23
C PRO A 24 -37.67 16.76 -51.98
N GLY A 25 -37.08 17.96 -52.06
CA GLY A 25 -36.40 18.59 -50.91
C GLY A 25 -37.34 18.92 -49.77
N ASP A 26 -38.59 19.39 -50.08
CA ASP A 26 -39.60 19.73 -49.09
C ASP A 26 -40.07 18.45 -48.34
N ILE A 27 -40.16 17.35 -49.05
CA ILE A 27 -40.54 16.04 -48.48
C ILE A 27 -39.43 15.53 -47.58
N LEU A 28 -38.18 15.62 -48.02
CA LEU A 28 -36.99 15.17 -47.25
C LEU A 28 -36.74 16.02 -46.00
N ALA A 29 -37.17 17.29 -46.01
CA ALA A 29 -37.06 18.21 -44.87
C ALA A 29 -38.07 17.90 -43.75
N ILE A 30 -39.11 17.09 -44.01
CA ILE A 30 -40.10 16.71 -43.00
C ILE A 30 -39.43 15.74 -42.00
N ARG A 31 -39.44 16.13 -40.73
CA ARG A 31 -38.88 15.31 -39.65
C ARG A 31 -39.53 13.94 -39.62
N GLY A 32 -38.70 12.88 -39.64
CA GLY A 32 -39.17 11.49 -39.65
C GLY A 32 -39.41 10.88 -41.03
N VAL A 33 -39.13 11.60 -42.15
CA VAL A 33 -39.19 11.03 -43.50
C VAL A 33 -37.88 10.29 -43.86
N ILE A 34 -36.77 10.80 -43.37
CA ILE A 34 -35.50 10.08 -43.41
C ILE A 34 -35.16 9.62 -42.00
N GLU A 35 -35.17 8.36 -41.76
CA GLU A 35 -34.57 7.72 -40.58
C GLU A 35 -33.26 7.10 -41.01
N THR A 36 -32.16 7.54 -40.39
CA THR A 36 -30.91 6.83 -40.51
C THR A 36 -31.03 5.56 -39.71
N SER A 37 -31.38 4.47 -40.35
CA SER A 37 -31.28 3.15 -39.73
C SER A 37 -29.79 2.84 -39.54
N GLN A 38 -29.26 3.07 -38.35
CA GLN A 38 -28.08 2.34 -37.95
C GLN A 38 -28.50 0.89 -37.89
N GLN A 39 -27.85 0.09 -38.70
CA GLN A 39 -27.99 -1.36 -38.65
C GLN A 39 -27.41 -1.79 -37.30
N GLU A 40 -28.22 -1.74 -36.24
CA GLU A 40 -27.86 -2.27 -34.94
C GLU A 40 -27.61 -3.76 -35.14
N ALA A 41 -26.36 -4.16 -35.01
CA ALA A 41 -26.06 -5.58 -34.79
C ALA A 41 -27.00 -6.01 -33.67
N GLY A 42 -27.89 -6.98 -33.96
CA GLY A 42 -28.99 -7.33 -33.05
C GLY A 42 -28.44 -7.53 -31.63
N PRO A 43 -29.16 -7.11 -30.58
CA PRO A 43 -28.67 -7.09 -29.19
C PRO A 43 -28.12 -8.47 -28.75
N ALA A 44 -28.56 -9.55 -29.36
CA ALA A 44 -28.05 -10.90 -29.13
C ALA A 44 -26.64 -11.13 -29.69
N ALA A 45 -26.33 -10.61 -30.87
CA ALA A 45 -25.01 -10.74 -31.48
C ALA A 45 -23.96 -9.90 -30.75
N LEU A 46 -24.31 -8.66 -30.36
CA LEU A 46 -23.46 -7.80 -29.55
C LEU A 46 -23.17 -8.43 -28.18
N ARG A 47 -24.19 -8.95 -27.53
CA ARG A 47 -24.06 -9.64 -26.24
C ARG A 47 -23.13 -10.88 -26.34
N ALA A 48 -23.28 -11.68 -27.40
CA ALA A 48 -22.44 -12.84 -27.61
C ALA A 48 -20.97 -12.45 -27.84
N ALA A 49 -20.71 -11.40 -28.62
CA ALA A 49 -19.37 -10.87 -28.83
C ALA A 49 -18.74 -10.33 -27.53
N LEU A 50 -19.47 -9.55 -26.75
CA LEU A 50 -18.99 -9.04 -25.45
C LEU A 50 -18.67 -10.16 -24.46
N LEU A 51 -19.48 -11.21 -24.41
CA LEU A 51 -19.21 -12.37 -23.54
C LEU A 51 -18.01 -13.16 -24.01
N ALA A 52 -17.80 -13.28 -25.32
CA ALA A 52 -16.63 -13.96 -25.88
C ALA A 52 -15.31 -13.19 -25.61
N ASP A 53 -15.36 -11.86 -25.57
CA ASP A 53 -14.19 -11.03 -25.26
C ASP A 53 -13.92 -10.95 -23.75
N LEU A 54 -14.93 -11.19 -22.90
CA LEU A 54 -14.79 -11.10 -21.46
C LEU A 54 -13.89 -12.19 -20.86
N GLU A 55 -14.00 -13.43 -21.30
CA GLU A 55 -13.17 -14.55 -20.79
C GLU A 55 -11.67 -14.31 -21.01
N PRO A 56 -11.20 -14.01 -22.25
CA PRO A 56 -9.78 -13.69 -22.47
C PRO A 56 -9.30 -12.47 -21.68
N LEU A 57 -10.17 -11.48 -21.48
CA LEU A 57 -9.86 -10.30 -20.66
C LEU A 57 -9.63 -10.66 -19.18
N LEU A 58 -10.50 -11.52 -18.62
CA LEU A 58 -10.35 -11.98 -17.23
C LEU A 58 -9.09 -12.84 -17.07
N ASP A 59 -8.81 -13.73 -18.00
CA ASP A 59 -7.60 -14.54 -17.99
C ASP A 59 -6.33 -13.67 -18.05
N ALA A 60 -6.32 -12.66 -18.92
CA ALA A 60 -5.21 -11.72 -19.03
C ALA A 60 -5.04 -10.88 -17.76
N PHE A 61 -6.15 -10.47 -17.15
CA PHE A 61 -6.16 -9.72 -15.89
C PHE A 61 -5.60 -10.57 -14.74
N ASP A 62 -6.03 -11.81 -14.60
CA ASP A 62 -5.52 -12.73 -13.57
C ASP A 62 -4.04 -13.05 -13.76
N ALA A 63 -3.60 -13.26 -15.00
CA ALA A 63 -2.18 -13.47 -15.32
C ALA A 63 -1.33 -12.24 -14.96
N MET A 64 -1.82 -11.02 -15.25
CA MET A 64 -1.16 -9.76 -14.86
C MET A 64 -1.05 -9.64 -13.35
N ARG A 65 -2.15 -9.84 -12.60
CA ARG A 65 -2.17 -9.79 -11.13
C ARG A 65 -1.21 -10.80 -10.51
N ALA A 66 -1.17 -12.03 -11.05
CA ALA A 66 -0.25 -13.06 -10.57
C ALA A 66 1.22 -12.65 -10.79
N GLY A 67 1.54 -12.07 -11.95
CA GLY A 67 2.87 -11.57 -12.26
C GLY A 67 3.31 -10.42 -11.36
N GLU A 68 2.44 -9.43 -11.15
CA GLU A 68 2.71 -8.30 -10.25
C GLU A 68 2.84 -8.77 -8.80
N GLY A 69 1.95 -9.65 -8.35
CA GLY A 69 2.00 -10.23 -7.01
C GLY A 69 3.31 -10.98 -6.74
N ALA A 70 3.79 -11.78 -7.70
CA ALA A 70 5.06 -12.49 -7.58
C ALA A 70 6.26 -11.53 -7.49
N ALA A 71 6.30 -10.49 -8.33
CA ALA A 71 7.35 -9.49 -8.31
C ALA A 71 7.38 -8.71 -6.98
N LEU A 72 6.20 -8.37 -6.45
CA LEU A 72 6.05 -7.69 -5.18
C LEU A 72 6.47 -8.58 -4.00
N ALA A 73 6.06 -9.85 -3.99
CA ALA A 73 6.45 -10.82 -2.97
C ALA A 73 7.98 -10.99 -2.92
N ALA A 74 8.65 -11.05 -4.08
CA ALA A 74 10.12 -11.12 -4.14
C ALA A 74 10.80 -9.87 -3.56
N ARG A 75 10.26 -8.67 -3.81
CA ARG A 75 10.76 -7.42 -3.22
C ARG A 75 10.58 -7.39 -1.71
N LEU A 76 9.39 -7.72 -1.23
CA LEU A 76 9.09 -7.79 0.20
C LEU A 76 9.97 -8.83 0.91
N ALA A 77 10.25 -9.97 0.28
CA ALA A 77 11.17 -10.98 0.82
C ALA A 77 12.59 -10.43 0.99
N ALA A 78 13.13 -9.73 0.01
CA ALA A 78 14.46 -9.11 0.10
C ALA A 78 14.51 -8.01 1.17
N GLN A 79 13.46 -7.22 1.31
CA GLN A 79 13.37 -6.17 2.33
C GLN A 79 13.24 -6.75 3.73
N ILE A 80 12.46 -7.80 3.91
CA ILE A 80 12.34 -8.48 5.21
C ILE A 80 13.64 -9.15 5.64
N ASP A 81 14.42 -9.67 4.69
CA ASP A 81 15.77 -10.18 4.97
C ASP A 81 16.71 -9.06 5.41
N SER A 82 16.60 -7.88 4.83
CA SER A 82 17.34 -6.68 5.25
C SER A 82 16.94 -6.25 6.67
N VAL A 83 15.66 -6.27 7.01
CA VAL A 83 15.18 -6.00 8.37
C VAL A 83 15.78 -7.00 9.36
N GLY A 84 15.75 -8.31 9.05
CA GLY A 84 16.36 -9.33 9.91
C GLY A 84 17.87 -9.13 10.13
N ALA A 85 18.60 -8.72 9.08
CA ALA A 85 20.02 -8.40 9.20
C ALA A 85 20.27 -7.16 10.10
N LEU A 86 19.41 -6.14 10.00
CA LEU A 86 19.48 -4.95 10.85
C LEU A 86 19.15 -5.30 12.31
N CYS A 87 18.18 -6.16 12.58
CA CYS A 87 17.86 -6.66 13.93
C CYS A 87 19.06 -7.39 14.55
N ALA A 88 19.71 -8.26 13.80
CA ALA A 88 20.92 -8.97 14.26
C ALA A 88 22.06 -7.98 14.60
N ARG A 89 22.27 -6.94 13.76
CA ARG A 89 23.24 -5.88 14.03
C ARG A 89 22.88 -5.07 15.28
N ALA A 90 21.61 -4.74 15.46
CA ALA A 90 21.12 -4.02 16.64
C ALA A 90 21.41 -4.81 17.92
N ARG A 91 21.15 -6.13 17.92
CA ARG A 91 21.43 -7.03 19.03
C ARG A 91 22.91 -7.04 19.42
N LEU A 92 23.78 -7.28 18.45
CA LEU A 92 25.25 -7.26 18.68
C LEU A 92 25.73 -5.91 19.21
N ARG A 93 25.21 -4.81 18.69
CA ARG A 93 25.58 -3.47 19.17
C ARG A 93 25.08 -3.18 20.58
N ALA A 94 23.86 -3.63 20.92
CA ALA A 94 23.32 -3.50 22.27
C ALA A 94 24.15 -4.26 23.30
N GLU A 95 24.58 -5.50 23.00
CA GLU A 95 25.46 -6.32 23.84
C GLU A 95 26.82 -5.62 24.06
N ALA A 96 27.46 -5.14 23.00
CA ALA A 96 28.73 -4.42 23.08
C ALA A 96 28.61 -3.12 23.90
N ARG A 97 27.49 -2.39 23.75
CA ARG A 97 27.22 -1.19 24.53
C ARG A 97 27.03 -1.51 26.02
N GLN A 98 26.29 -2.58 26.35
CA GLN A 98 26.05 -2.98 27.72
C GLN A 98 27.36 -3.28 28.47
N ALA A 99 28.30 -3.97 27.79
CA ALA A 99 29.62 -4.23 28.34
C ALA A 99 30.41 -2.91 28.59
N GLY A 100 30.44 -2.00 27.62
CA GLY A 100 31.10 -0.71 27.75
C GLY A 100 30.49 0.22 28.79
N MET A 101 29.15 0.17 28.98
CA MET A 101 28.46 0.97 30.00
C MET A 101 28.87 0.60 31.41
N ALA A 102 29.05 -0.68 31.70
CA ALA A 102 29.50 -1.14 33.00
C ALA A 102 30.89 -0.60 33.34
N ASP A 103 31.79 -0.54 32.38
CA ASP A 103 33.16 -0.01 32.58
C ASP A 103 33.14 1.52 32.74
N MET A 104 32.41 2.25 31.92
CA MET A 104 32.24 3.71 32.06
C MET A 104 31.67 4.10 33.41
N LEU A 105 30.72 3.33 33.94
CA LEU A 105 30.11 3.56 35.26
C LEU A 105 31.10 3.30 36.40
N ARG A 106 31.90 2.22 36.33
CA ARG A 106 32.98 1.98 37.29
C ARG A 106 33.98 3.12 37.32
N ASP A 107 34.40 3.59 36.16
CA ASP A 107 35.36 4.71 36.03
C ASP A 107 34.77 6.02 36.55
N ALA A 108 33.49 6.28 36.30
CA ALA A 108 32.81 7.47 36.81
C ALA A 108 32.70 7.44 38.34
N LEU A 109 32.31 6.28 38.91
CA LEU A 109 32.26 6.07 40.35
C LEU A 109 33.62 6.24 41.00
N ALA A 110 34.68 5.65 40.43
CA ALA A 110 36.04 5.79 40.93
C ALA A 110 36.48 7.26 41.00
N ARG A 111 36.14 8.05 39.98
CA ARG A 111 36.44 9.50 39.95
C ARG A 111 35.69 10.26 41.04
N ILE A 112 34.45 9.97 41.28
CA ILE A 112 33.64 10.66 42.30
C ILE A 112 34.14 10.29 43.72
N LEU A 113 34.43 9.00 43.96
CA LEU A 113 34.99 8.53 45.26
C LEU A 113 36.33 9.17 45.54
N ALA A 114 37.17 9.43 44.52
CA ALA A 114 38.44 10.11 44.67
C ALA A 114 38.31 11.58 45.17
N THR A 115 37.12 12.17 45.02
CA THR A 115 36.87 13.56 45.55
C THR A 115 36.53 13.60 47.04
N GLY A 116 36.45 12.44 47.70
CA GLY A 116 36.09 12.35 49.12
C GLY A 116 34.60 12.57 49.40
N ALA A 117 33.76 12.53 48.38
CA ALA A 117 32.31 12.64 48.55
C ALA A 117 31.75 11.34 49.21
N GLU A 118 30.94 11.49 50.23
CA GLU A 118 30.13 10.38 50.75
C GLU A 118 29.05 10.02 49.71
N ILE A 119 29.16 8.81 49.15
CA ILE A 119 28.20 8.32 48.17
C ILE A 119 27.40 7.18 48.81
N ASP A 120 26.09 7.24 48.69
CA ASP A 120 25.20 6.12 48.99
C ASP A 120 25.30 5.07 47.82
N GLU A 121 26.11 4.06 48.01
CA GLU A 121 26.33 3.00 47.02
C GLU A 121 25.02 2.32 46.59
N THR A 122 24.03 2.19 47.50
CA THR A 122 22.71 1.63 47.22
C THR A 122 21.94 2.46 46.22
N ARG A 123 21.99 3.78 46.39
CA ARG A 123 21.29 4.73 45.49
C ARG A 123 21.96 4.75 44.10
N VAL A 124 23.27 4.70 44.06
CA VAL A 124 24.01 4.60 42.78
C VAL A 124 23.67 3.29 42.04
N ALA A 125 23.65 2.16 42.74
CA ALA A 125 23.27 0.88 42.13
C ALA A 125 21.82 0.91 41.58
N GLN A 126 20.89 1.55 42.28
CA GLN A 126 19.51 1.74 41.81
C GLN A 126 19.44 2.60 40.54
N GLU A 127 20.15 3.73 40.50
CA GLU A 127 20.16 4.61 39.32
C GLU A 127 20.78 3.91 38.10
N ILE A 128 21.86 3.14 38.31
CA ILE A 128 22.49 2.31 37.27
C ILE A 128 21.50 1.28 36.72
N ALA A 129 20.79 0.57 37.60
CA ALA A 129 19.79 -0.40 37.19
C ALA A 129 18.65 0.24 36.38
N LEU A 130 18.17 1.43 36.79
CA LEU A 130 17.16 2.17 36.06
C LEU A 130 17.64 2.61 34.68
N VAL A 131 18.88 3.08 34.53
CA VAL A 131 19.48 3.45 33.24
C VAL A 131 19.61 2.20 32.34
N ALA A 132 20.07 1.08 32.89
CA ALA A 132 20.22 -0.17 32.16
C ALA A 132 18.87 -0.65 31.60
N VAL A 133 17.81 -0.66 32.42
CA VAL A 133 16.46 -1.04 32.00
C VAL A 133 15.89 -0.08 30.92
N LYS A 134 16.08 1.23 31.09
CA LYS A 134 15.61 2.21 30.08
C LYS A 134 16.34 2.13 28.75
N ALA A 135 17.56 1.62 28.75
CA ALA A 135 18.39 1.49 27.56
C ALA A 135 18.30 0.09 26.94
N ASP A 136 17.59 -0.85 27.55
CA ASP A 136 17.41 -2.21 27.04
C ASP A 136 16.46 -2.18 25.82
N ILE A 137 16.94 -2.73 24.70
CA ILE A 137 16.20 -2.87 23.43
C ILE A 137 15.91 -4.34 23.09
N THR A 138 16.18 -5.26 24.00
CA THR A 138 16.04 -6.70 23.75
C THR A 138 14.61 -7.05 23.33
N GLU A 139 13.63 -6.51 24.04
CA GLU A 139 12.21 -6.75 23.77
C GLU A 139 11.81 -6.26 22.38
N GLU A 140 12.25 -5.07 21.96
CA GLU A 140 11.96 -4.51 20.65
C GLU A 140 12.56 -5.35 19.53
N VAL A 141 13.81 -5.80 19.70
CA VAL A 141 14.48 -6.66 18.71
C VAL A 141 13.81 -8.02 18.63
N ASP A 142 13.43 -8.64 19.76
CA ASP A 142 12.71 -9.92 19.77
C ASP A 142 11.34 -9.83 19.09
N ARG A 143 10.61 -8.73 19.28
CA ARG A 143 9.35 -8.46 18.60
C ARG A 143 9.55 -8.24 17.10
N LEU A 144 10.57 -7.47 16.71
CA LEU A 144 10.92 -7.29 15.30
C LEU A 144 11.24 -8.64 14.63
N ASP A 145 12.02 -9.51 15.28
CA ASP A 145 12.32 -10.86 14.77
C ASP A 145 11.06 -11.73 14.64
N ALA A 146 10.13 -11.65 15.59
CA ALA A 146 8.83 -12.33 15.50
C ALA A 146 8.01 -11.83 14.32
N HIS A 147 7.99 -10.51 14.08
CA HIS A 147 7.30 -9.91 12.93
C HIS A 147 7.96 -10.30 11.60
N VAL A 148 9.30 -10.38 11.54
CA VAL A 148 10.03 -10.92 10.37
C VAL A 148 9.56 -12.33 10.04
N ALA A 149 9.48 -13.21 11.04
CA ALA A 149 9.00 -14.58 10.87
C ALA A 149 7.54 -14.62 10.39
N ALA A 150 6.68 -13.75 10.94
CA ALA A 150 5.27 -13.66 10.55
C ALA A 150 5.11 -13.21 9.08
N VAL A 151 5.86 -12.20 8.62
CA VAL A 151 5.83 -11.76 7.21
C VAL A 151 6.30 -12.87 6.28
N ARG A 152 7.41 -13.56 6.61
CA ARG A 152 7.88 -14.71 5.83
C ARG A 152 6.82 -15.80 5.72
N GLY A 153 6.12 -16.10 6.81
CA GLY A 153 5.02 -17.05 6.82
C GLY A 153 3.85 -16.63 5.91
N LEU A 154 3.49 -15.35 5.92
CA LEU A 154 2.44 -14.81 5.05
C LEU A 154 2.83 -14.85 3.56
N LEU A 155 4.07 -14.52 3.23
CA LEU A 155 4.57 -14.57 1.85
C LEU A 155 4.64 -16.02 1.31
N ALA A 156 5.00 -16.98 2.17
CA ALA A 156 5.06 -18.40 1.79
C ALA A 156 3.67 -19.04 1.68
N GLY A 157 2.69 -18.58 2.46
CA GLY A 157 1.36 -19.20 2.53
C GLY A 157 0.43 -18.87 1.35
N GLY A 158 0.75 -17.86 0.57
CA GLY A 158 -0.11 -17.38 -0.53
C GLY A 158 -1.45 -16.79 -0.07
N GLY A 159 -2.25 -16.33 -1.02
CA GLY A 159 -3.60 -15.81 -0.76
C GLY A 159 -3.63 -14.33 -0.32
N HIS A 160 -4.79 -13.89 0.19
CA HIS A 160 -5.04 -12.49 0.55
C HIS A 160 -4.32 -12.09 1.85
N ALA A 161 -3.09 -11.59 1.73
CA ALA A 161 -2.25 -11.22 2.87
C ALA A 161 -2.23 -9.71 3.17
N GLY A 162 -2.75 -8.84 2.28
CA GLY A 162 -2.59 -7.39 2.33
C GLY A 162 -2.91 -6.77 3.69
N ARG A 163 -4.08 -7.02 4.27
CA ARG A 163 -4.48 -6.48 5.59
C ARG A 163 -3.57 -6.94 6.73
N LYS A 164 -3.11 -8.20 6.69
CA LYS A 164 -2.21 -8.75 7.72
C LYS A 164 -0.83 -8.14 7.61
N LEU A 165 -0.36 -7.94 6.38
CA LEU A 165 0.92 -7.27 6.12
C LEU A 165 0.86 -5.80 6.55
N ASP A 166 -0.22 -5.06 6.23
CA ASP A 166 -0.36 -3.67 6.69
C ASP A 166 -0.33 -3.54 8.22
N PHE A 167 -1.02 -4.43 8.93
CA PHE A 167 -0.94 -4.49 10.39
C PHE A 167 0.50 -4.74 10.87
N LEU A 168 1.21 -5.70 10.27
CA LEU A 168 2.61 -5.97 10.63
C LEU A 168 3.53 -4.78 10.34
N MET A 169 3.30 -4.02 9.26
CA MET A 169 4.07 -2.79 8.98
C MET A 169 3.87 -1.73 10.07
N GLN A 170 2.67 -1.62 10.64
CA GLN A 170 2.40 -0.72 11.76
C GLN A 170 3.15 -1.16 13.03
N GLU A 171 3.15 -2.47 13.34
CA GLU A 171 3.89 -3.00 14.48
C GLU A 171 5.41 -2.86 14.29
N PHE A 172 5.95 -3.15 13.10
CA PHE A 172 7.36 -2.88 12.78
C PHE A 172 7.74 -1.42 13.05
N ASN A 173 6.92 -0.48 12.60
CA ASN A 173 7.19 0.96 12.79
C ASN A 173 7.16 1.32 14.28
N ARG A 174 6.23 0.74 15.04
CA ARG A 174 6.14 0.94 16.49
C ARG A 174 7.40 0.46 17.21
N GLU A 175 7.84 -0.77 16.95
CA GLU A 175 9.03 -1.34 17.59
C GLU A 175 10.32 -0.59 17.15
N ALA A 176 10.45 -0.22 15.88
CA ALA A 176 11.57 0.59 15.39
C ALA A 176 11.62 1.99 16.05
N ASN A 177 10.47 2.64 16.28
CA ASN A 177 10.41 3.91 16.99
C ASN A 177 10.85 3.77 18.45
N THR A 178 10.40 2.70 19.13
CA THR A 178 10.79 2.44 20.52
C THR A 178 12.29 2.13 20.62
N LEU A 179 12.82 1.33 19.70
CA LEU A 179 14.26 1.06 19.58
C LEU A 179 15.05 2.37 19.42
N CYS A 180 14.65 3.25 18.50
CA CYS A 180 15.31 4.56 18.32
C CYS A 180 15.28 5.40 19.58
N SER A 181 14.17 5.41 20.33
CA SER A 181 14.04 6.20 21.57
C SER A 181 14.91 5.69 22.71
N LYS A 182 15.16 4.37 22.77
CA LYS A 182 16.00 3.70 23.76
C LYS A 182 17.48 3.60 23.34
N ALA A 183 17.80 3.90 22.09
CA ALA A 183 19.12 3.62 21.49
C ALA A 183 20.28 4.23 22.26
N GLN A 184 20.20 5.52 22.68
CA GLN A 184 21.22 6.26 23.43
C GLN A 184 22.69 6.02 22.92
N ASP A 185 22.85 5.60 21.66
CA ASP A 185 24.08 5.25 20.99
C ASP A 185 23.95 5.61 19.51
N ILE A 186 24.97 6.21 18.93
CA ILE A 186 24.93 6.73 17.55
C ILE A 186 24.70 5.60 16.54
N GLU A 187 25.38 4.47 16.72
CA GLU A 187 25.27 3.32 15.80
C GLU A 187 23.91 2.64 15.94
N LEU A 188 23.37 2.49 17.15
CA LEU A 188 22.01 1.96 17.34
C LEU A 188 20.95 2.90 16.77
N THR A 189 21.13 4.22 16.92
CA THR A 189 20.24 5.20 16.30
C THR A 189 20.27 5.08 14.78
N ARG A 190 21.44 4.91 14.17
CA ARG A 190 21.61 4.71 12.74
C ARG A 190 20.91 3.44 12.26
N ILE A 191 21.12 2.32 12.96
CA ILE A 191 20.42 1.05 12.65
C ILE A 191 18.91 1.24 12.75
N GLY A 192 18.41 1.92 13.78
CA GLY A 192 16.99 2.21 13.94
C GLY A 192 16.43 3.07 12.80
N LEU A 193 17.18 4.05 12.29
CA LEU A 193 16.78 4.85 11.12
C LEU A 193 16.80 4.03 9.83
N ASP A 194 17.79 3.15 9.65
CA ASP A 194 17.84 2.21 8.52
C ASP A 194 16.64 1.25 8.55
N LEU A 195 16.28 0.72 9.74
CA LEU A 195 15.07 -0.09 9.93
C LEU A 195 13.82 0.67 9.50
N LYS A 196 13.63 1.90 9.99
CA LYS A 196 12.47 2.73 9.62
C LYS A 196 12.40 2.96 8.12
N HIS A 197 13.52 3.26 7.47
CA HIS A 197 13.57 3.46 6.04
C HIS A 197 13.08 2.23 5.25
N VAL A 198 13.56 1.03 5.60
CA VAL A 198 13.13 -0.21 4.94
C VAL A 198 11.66 -0.51 5.24
N ILE A 199 11.21 -0.30 6.48
CA ILE A 199 9.81 -0.52 6.89
C ILE A 199 8.87 0.43 6.14
N ASP A 200 9.22 1.70 5.98
CA ASP A 200 8.40 2.67 5.24
C ASP A 200 8.29 2.26 3.75
N GLN A 201 9.39 1.82 3.13
CA GLN A 201 9.35 1.29 1.76
C GLN A 201 8.45 0.05 1.63
N MET A 202 8.52 -0.89 2.60
CA MET A 202 7.65 -2.06 2.62
C MET A 202 6.19 -1.66 2.76
N ARG A 203 5.89 -0.69 3.63
CA ARG A 203 4.53 -0.19 3.86
C ARG A 203 3.93 0.41 2.59
N GLU A 204 4.67 1.24 1.86
CA GLU A 204 4.21 1.79 0.57
C GLU A 204 3.86 0.68 -0.44
N GLN A 205 4.65 -0.39 -0.47
CA GLN A 205 4.39 -1.52 -1.37
C GLN A 205 3.17 -2.35 -0.92
N VAL A 206 3.00 -2.55 0.39
CA VAL A 206 1.87 -3.30 0.95
C VAL A 206 0.54 -2.56 0.73
N GLN A 207 0.53 -1.22 0.78
CA GLN A 207 -0.67 -0.42 0.52
C GLN A 207 -1.17 -0.52 -0.93
N ASN A 208 -0.30 -0.95 -1.86
CA ASN A 208 -0.66 -1.21 -3.26
C ASN A 208 -1.05 -2.68 -3.50
N LEU A 209 -1.03 -3.53 -2.48
CA LEU A 209 -1.52 -4.91 -2.50
C LEU A 209 -3.02 -4.93 -2.24
N GLU A 210 -3.80 -5.30 -3.25
CA GLU A 210 -5.22 -5.65 -3.10
C GLU A 210 -5.41 -7.14 -2.78
#